data_25376db91a5fcfe5887b7417fd26aed2
#
_entry.id   25376db91a5fcfe5887b7417fd26aed2
#
_cell.length_a   1.000
_cell.length_b   1.000
_cell.length_c   1.000
_cell.angle_alpha   90.00
_cell.angle_beta   90.00
_cell.angle_gamma   90.00
#
_symmetry.space_group_name_H-M   'P 1'
#
loop_
_entity.id
_entity.type
_entity.pdbx_description
1 polymer ?
#
loop_
_entity_poly.entity_id
_entity_poly.type
_entity_poly.pdbx_seq_one_letter_code
_entity_poly.pdbx_strand_id
1 'polypeptide(L)'
;TRPEKVFVMSDPHGRLDCVISLLQGNGVINDNYQWNFGSNHLVIIGDIFDRGKDVLQIFWLFYKLEDEAAKAGGNVSFLLGNHEALVLSNDLRYTKDKYKLLAEKLGVEYPSLFGTNTELGRWLATRNTIQIIGTDLYVHAGLGKLFYDKDLNIPTVNEEMSRALFMSKKERKALSPLTDFLYGNDGPIWYRGLVREDSKYKPLVQDSLQMMLDRYMVKHILVGHTIFKDISTFYNGKVIAVNVDNKENRKKKRGRAVLIDNGVYYVVGDDGVQRKL
;
A
#
# COMPACT_ATOMS: atom_id res chain seq x y z
N THR A 1 -7.27 -16.47 -12.30
CA THR A 1 -6.04 -16.69 -13.12
C THR A 1 -4.98 -15.71 -12.65
N ARG A 2 -3.73 -16.18 -12.52
CA ARG A 2 -2.60 -15.32 -12.17
C ARG A 2 -2.33 -14.37 -13.36
N PRO A 3 -2.18 -13.05 -13.13
CA PRO A 3 -1.78 -12.13 -14.21
C PRO A 3 -0.36 -12.46 -14.68
N GLU A 4 -0.08 -12.17 -15.95
CA GLU A 4 1.27 -12.31 -16.50
C GLU A 4 2.23 -11.36 -15.81
N LYS A 5 1.78 -10.10 -15.64
CA LYS A 5 2.58 -9.04 -14.99
C LYS A 5 1.84 -8.40 -13.83
N VAL A 6 2.62 -8.07 -12.81
CA VAL A 6 2.18 -7.22 -11.69
C VAL A 6 3.18 -6.08 -11.52
N PHE A 7 2.69 -4.85 -11.63
CA PHE A 7 3.48 -3.66 -11.33
C PHE A 7 3.18 -3.21 -9.90
N VAL A 8 4.22 -3.06 -9.08
CA VAL A 8 4.07 -2.81 -7.64
C VAL A 8 4.79 -1.54 -7.25
N MET A 9 4.06 -0.59 -6.66
CA MET A 9 4.60 0.63 -6.08
C MET A 9 4.06 0.82 -4.65
N SER A 10 4.71 1.67 -3.87
CA SER A 10 4.36 1.90 -2.47
C SER A 10 4.48 3.38 -2.10
N ASP A 11 3.73 3.78 -1.08
CA ASP A 11 3.82 5.05 -0.36
C ASP A 11 3.92 6.30 -1.26
N PRO A 12 2.96 6.54 -2.17
CA PRO A 12 3.02 7.70 -3.07
C PRO A 12 2.90 9.05 -2.35
N HIS A 13 2.30 9.11 -1.16
CA HIS A 13 2.27 10.29 -0.28
C HIS A 13 2.04 11.62 -1.00
N GLY A 14 0.98 11.70 -1.81
CA GLY A 14 0.65 12.92 -2.52
C GLY A 14 1.72 13.41 -3.51
N ARG A 15 2.54 12.52 -4.06
CA ARG A 15 3.57 12.79 -5.08
C ARG A 15 3.10 12.33 -6.46
N LEU A 16 2.15 13.05 -7.06
CA LEU A 16 1.58 12.70 -8.35
C LEU A 16 2.64 12.61 -9.45
N ASP A 17 3.61 13.51 -9.45
CA ASP A 17 4.71 13.53 -10.41
C ASP A 17 5.56 12.25 -10.39
N CYS A 18 5.80 11.68 -9.19
CA CYS A 18 6.50 10.40 -9.04
C CYS A 18 5.65 9.23 -9.53
N VAL A 19 4.35 9.24 -9.22
CA VAL A 19 3.39 8.22 -9.68
C VAL A 19 3.32 8.19 -11.21
N ILE A 20 3.08 9.34 -11.84
CA ILE A 20 3.00 9.46 -13.29
C ILE A 20 4.30 9.03 -13.97
N SER A 21 5.45 9.50 -13.47
CA SER A 21 6.76 9.15 -14.03
C SER A 21 7.00 7.64 -14.03
N LEU A 22 6.69 6.94 -12.93
CA LEU A 22 6.83 5.49 -12.84
C LEU A 22 5.85 4.74 -13.74
N LEU A 23 4.57 5.13 -13.74
CA LEU A 23 3.54 4.44 -14.51
C LEU A 23 3.72 4.62 -16.01
N GLN A 24 4.04 5.85 -16.47
CA GLN A 24 4.29 6.13 -17.89
C GLN A 24 5.61 5.48 -18.36
N GLY A 25 6.69 5.63 -17.58
CA GLY A 25 8.00 5.06 -17.91
C GLY A 25 8.01 3.55 -18.08
N ASN A 26 7.03 2.86 -17.49
CA ASN A 26 6.88 1.40 -17.58
C ASN A 26 5.65 0.96 -18.38
N GLY A 27 5.00 1.87 -19.10
CA GLY A 27 3.87 1.54 -19.97
C GLY A 27 2.60 1.08 -19.25
N VAL A 28 2.47 1.35 -17.94
CA VAL A 28 1.26 1.04 -17.18
C VAL A 28 0.12 1.98 -17.57
N ILE A 29 0.45 3.25 -17.80
CA ILE A 29 -0.45 4.24 -18.38
C ILE A 29 0.18 4.87 -19.62
N ASN A 30 -0.66 5.38 -20.53
CA ASN A 30 -0.23 6.15 -21.70
C ASN A 30 -0.05 7.65 -21.37
N ASP A 31 0.33 8.44 -22.37
CA ASP A 31 0.55 9.89 -22.22
C ASP A 31 -0.71 10.68 -21.84
N ASN A 32 -1.89 10.12 -22.05
CA ASN A 32 -3.19 10.68 -21.65
C ASN A 32 -3.64 10.17 -20.26
N TYR A 33 -2.75 9.54 -19.50
CA TYR A 33 -3.03 8.95 -18.18
C TYR A 33 -4.12 7.88 -18.19
N GLN A 34 -4.30 7.17 -19.31
CA GLN A 34 -5.24 6.08 -19.47
C GLN A 34 -4.52 4.74 -19.24
N TRP A 35 -5.26 3.73 -18.80
CA TRP A 35 -4.75 2.38 -18.64
C TRP A 35 -4.16 1.83 -19.94
N ASN A 36 -2.93 1.33 -19.86
CA ASN A 36 -2.19 0.79 -21.01
C ASN A 36 -1.52 -0.57 -20.69
N PHE A 37 -1.92 -1.20 -19.58
CA PHE A 37 -1.25 -2.41 -19.09
C PHE A 37 -2.02 -3.70 -19.41
N GLY A 38 -3.04 -3.63 -20.25
CA GLY A 38 -3.84 -4.78 -20.69
C GLY A 38 -4.50 -5.52 -19.53
N SER A 39 -4.44 -6.85 -19.53
CA SER A 39 -5.00 -7.72 -18.49
C SER A 39 -4.11 -7.89 -17.25
N ASN A 40 -3.08 -7.07 -17.10
CA ASN A 40 -2.13 -7.15 -15.99
C ASN A 40 -2.63 -6.38 -14.74
N HIS A 41 -1.89 -6.48 -13.65
CA HIS A 41 -2.27 -5.84 -12.38
C HIS A 41 -1.31 -4.72 -11.98
N LEU A 42 -1.88 -3.64 -11.42
CA LEU A 42 -1.18 -2.61 -10.69
C LEU A 42 -1.51 -2.76 -9.19
N VAL A 43 -0.48 -2.79 -8.34
CA VAL A 43 -0.63 -2.84 -6.87
C VAL A 43 0.03 -1.62 -6.25
N ILE A 44 -0.72 -0.91 -5.40
CA ILE A 44 -0.23 0.19 -4.58
C ILE A 44 -0.30 -0.25 -3.12
N ILE A 45 0.86 -0.34 -2.45
CA ILE A 45 0.96 -0.86 -1.08
C ILE A 45 0.80 0.27 -0.05
N GLY A 46 -0.36 0.95 -0.07
CA GLY A 46 -0.75 1.93 0.94
C GLY A 46 -0.13 3.31 0.83
N ASP A 47 -0.57 4.17 1.73
CA ASP A 47 -0.05 5.50 2.01
C ASP A 47 -0.12 6.48 0.83
N ILE A 48 -1.32 6.72 0.32
CA ILE A 48 -1.60 7.83 -0.60
C ILE A 48 -1.69 9.15 0.16
N PHE A 49 -2.31 9.13 1.35
CA PHE A 49 -2.46 10.31 2.19
C PHE A 49 -1.14 10.90 2.67
N ASP A 50 -1.21 12.16 3.05
CA ASP A 50 -0.19 12.94 3.75
C ASP A 50 1.06 13.31 2.94
N ARG A 51 1.88 14.17 3.53
CA ARG A 51 3.22 14.63 3.11
C ARG A 51 3.26 15.42 1.80
N GLY A 52 2.65 14.93 0.73
CA GLY A 52 2.61 15.58 -0.59
C GLY A 52 1.39 16.47 -0.79
N LYS A 53 1.37 17.17 -1.91
CA LYS A 53 0.33 18.16 -2.22
C LYS A 53 -0.78 17.66 -3.15
N ASP A 54 -0.63 16.46 -3.73
CA ASP A 54 -1.49 15.97 -4.80
C ASP A 54 -2.24 14.68 -4.39
N VAL A 55 -2.64 14.59 -3.10
CA VAL A 55 -3.33 13.43 -2.53
C VAL A 55 -4.63 13.12 -3.29
N LEU A 56 -5.49 14.11 -3.47
CA LEU A 56 -6.78 13.93 -4.18
C LEU A 56 -6.60 13.51 -5.63
N GLN A 57 -5.62 14.10 -6.31
CA GLN A 57 -5.31 13.77 -7.70
C GLN A 57 -4.88 12.31 -7.85
N ILE A 58 -4.10 11.78 -6.90
CA ILE A 58 -3.65 10.39 -6.90
C ILE A 58 -4.84 9.45 -6.64
N PHE A 59 -5.71 9.77 -5.67
CA PHE A 59 -6.92 8.98 -5.43
C PHE A 59 -7.81 8.88 -6.67
N TRP A 60 -8.09 10.01 -7.31
CA TRP A 60 -8.92 10.02 -8.51
C TRP A 60 -8.26 9.34 -9.72
N LEU A 61 -6.93 9.41 -9.82
CA LEU A 61 -6.20 8.66 -10.83
C LEU A 61 -6.40 7.15 -10.64
N PHE A 62 -6.15 6.62 -9.43
CA PHE A 62 -6.29 5.19 -9.20
C PHE A 62 -7.74 4.72 -9.26
N TYR A 63 -8.69 5.53 -8.78
CA TYR A 63 -10.11 5.27 -8.95
C TYR A 63 -10.50 5.08 -10.42
N LYS A 64 -10.07 6.01 -11.29
CA LYS A 64 -10.27 5.95 -12.73
C LYS A 64 -9.58 4.73 -13.35
N LEU A 65 -8.32 4.49 -13.01
CA LEU A 65 -7.54 3.38 -13.56
C LEU A 65 -8.12 2.02 -13.17
N GLU A 66 -8.76 1.88 -12.02
CA GLU A 66 -9.44 0.64 -11.61
C GLU A 66 -10.57 0.27 -12.58
N ASP A 67 -11.42 1.24 -12.95
CA ASP A 67 -12.49 1.04 -13.94
C ASP A 67 -11.93 0.71 -15.34
N GLU A 68 -10.91 1.47 -15.78
CA GLU A 68 -10.27 1.25 -17.08
C GLU A 68 -9.56 -0.11 -17.15
N ALA A 69 -8.87 -0.51 -16.09
CA ALA A 69 -8.22 -1.81 -15.99
C ALA A 69 -9.23 -2.96 -16.04
N ALA A 70 -10.34 -2.86 -15.30
CA ALA A 70 -11.39 -3.85 -15.30
C ALA A 70 -11.97 -4.07 -16.71
N LYS A 71 -12.19 -3.00 -17.48
CA LYS A 71 -12.64 -3.06 -18.89
C LYS A 71 -11.64 -3.76 -19.80
N ALA A 72 -10.35 -3.68 -19.48
CA ALA A 72 -9.26 -4.34 -20.22
C ALA A 72 -8.95 -5.76 -19.70
N GLY A 73 -9.70 -6.27 -18.72
CA GLY A 73 -9.45 -7.56 -18.07
C GLY A 73 -8.31 -7.55 -17.06
N GLY A 74 -7.79 -6.36 -16.73
CA GLY A 74 -6.77 -6.13 -15.71
C GLY A 74 -7.34 -5.75 -14.36
N ASN A 75 -6.49 -5.28 -13.45
CA ASN A 75 -6.91 -4.84 -12.12
C ASN A 75 -5.98 -3.79 -11.52
N VAL A 76 -6.52 -2.93 -10.68
CA VAL A 76 -5.77 -2.01 -9.81
C VAL A 76 -6.14 -2.34 -8.36
N SER A 77 -5.13 -2.70 -7.56
CA SER A 77 -5.29 -2.96 -6.13
C SER A 77 -4.60 -1.87 -5.32
N PHE A 78 -5.37 -1.07 -4.61
CA PHE A 78 -4.87 -0.17 -3.59
C PHE A 78 -5.10 -0.79 -2.21
N LEU A 79 -4.03 -0.98 -1.44
CA LEU A 79 -4.08 -1.49 -0.07
C LEU A 79 -4.06 -0.33 0.94
N LEU A 80 -4.73 -0.55 2.06
CA LEU A 80 -4.73 0.43 3.16
C LEU A 80 -3.38 0.44 3.88
N GLY A 81 -2.82 1.65 4.04
CA GLY A 81 -1.66 1.90 4.88
C GLY A 81 -2.02 2.59 6.19
N ASN A 82 -1.01 2.89 7.00
CA ASN A 82 -1.24 3.56 8.28
C ASN A 82 -1.66 5.02 8.12
N HIS A 83 -1.27 5.70 7.04
CA HIS A 83 -1.70 7.08 6.81
C HIS A 83 -3.17 7.18 6.40
N GLU A 84 -3.74 6.19 5.73
CA GLU A 84 -5.18 6.09 5.55
C GLU A 84 -5.89 6.00 6.92
N ALA A 85 -5.40 5.12 7.79
CA ALA A 85 -5.95 4.96 9.14
C ALA A 85 -5.79 6.22 10.02
N LEU A 86 -4.68 6.94 9.90
CA LEU A 86 -4.43 8.19 10.63
C LEU A 86 -5.41 9.28 10.19
N VAL A 87 -5.46 9.59 8.90
CA VAL A 87 -6.30 10.67 8.39
C VAL A 87 -7.78 10.39 8.66
N LEU A 88 -8.25 9.19 8.39
CA LEU A 88 -9.66 8.84 8.59
C LEU A 88 -10.09 8.75 10.06
N SER A 89 -9.14 8.67 11.00
CA SER A 89 -9.38 8.84 12.44
C SER A 89 -9.12 10.25 12.96
N ASN A 90 -8.98 11.23 12.08
CA ASN A 90 -8.70 12.64 12.37
C ASN A 90 -7.32 12.92 13.00
N ASP A 91 -6.32 12.07 12.74
CA ASP A 91 -4.93 12.37 13.08
C ASP A 91 -4.25 13.05 11.87
N LEU A 92 -4.24 14.36 11.85
CA LEU A 92 -3.81 15.20 10.73
C LEU A 92 -2.38 15.76 10.87
N ARG A 93 -1.55 15.16 11.74
CA ARG A 93 -0.20 15.69 12.03
C ARG A 93 0.73 15.73 10.80
N TYR A 94 0.49 14.91 9.80
CA TYR A 94 1.28 14.84 8.56
C TYR A 94 0.56 15.43 7.34
N THR A 95 -0.66 15.90 7.53
CA THR A 95 -1.50 16.48 6.47
C THR A 95 -0.99 17.87 6.09
N LYS A 96 -0.86 18.13 4.80
CA LYS A 96 -0.46 19.45 4.28
C LYS A 96 -1.48 20.54 4.63
N ASP A 97 -1.01 21.72 4.97
CA ASP A 97 -1.83 22.88 5.30
C ASP A 97 -2.84 23.25 4.19
N LYS A 98 -2.47 23.04 2.93
CA LYS A 98 -3.38 23.17 1.79
C LYS A 98 -4.71 22.43 2.00
N TYR A 99 -4.68 21.23 2.54
CA TYR A 99 -5.88 20.41 2.76
C TYR A 99 -6.64 20.82 4.03
N LYS A 100 -5.92 21.25 5.05
CA LYS A 100 -6.53 21.81 6.27
C LYS A 100 -7.27 23.11 5.95
N LEU A 101 -6.63 23.99 5.18
CA LEU A 101 -7.25 25.24 4.70
C LEU A 101 -8.44 24.98 3.76
N LEU A 102 -8.39 23.94 2.93
CA LEU A 102 -9.51 23.55 2.07
C LEU A 102 -10.71 23.14 2.94
N ALA A 103 -10.50 22.28 3.92
CA ALA A 103 -11.55 21.83 4.83
C ALA A 103 -12.16 23.01 5.63
N GLU A 104 -11.31 23.90 6.14
CA GLU A 104 -11.73 25.13 6.83
C GLU A 104 -12.63 26.01 5.94
N LYS A 105 -12.20 26.26 4.67
CA LYS A 105 -12.99 27.04 3.71
C LYS A 105 -14.33 26.41 3.35
N LEU A 106 -14.40 25.07 3.39
CA LEU A 106 -15.64 24.31 3.15
C LEU A 106 -16.51 24.21 4.42
N GLY A 107 -16.01 24.65 5.59
CA GLY A 107 -16.73 24.54 6.86
C GLY A 107 -16.90 23.09 7.33
N VAL A 108 -15.94 22.18 6.99
CA VAL A 108 -15.98 20.76 7.34
C VAL A 108 -14.66 20.30 7.94
N GLU A 109 -14.67 19.17 8.61
CA GLU A 109 -13.42 18.50 9.00
C GLU A 109 -12.81 17.76 7.79
N TYR A 110 -11.49 17.76 7.65
CA TYR A 110 -10.81 17.15 6.50
C TYR A 110 -11.18 15.67 6.30
N PRO A 111 -11.24 14.82 7.34
CA PRO A 111 -11.65 13.41 7.15
C PRO A 111 -13.06 13.24 6.59
N SER A 112 -13.96 14.19 6.83
CA SER A 112 -15.34 14.11 6.34
C SER A 112 -15.43 14.18 4.80
N LEU A 113 -14.40 14.72 4.14
CA LEU A 113 -14.29 14.70 2.67
C LEU A 113 -14.11 13.28 2.11
N PHE A 114 -13.78 12.32 2.98
CA PHE A 114 -13.60 10.90 2.67
C PHE A 114 -14.55 10.01 3.48
N GLY A 115 -15.62 10.56 4.01
CA GLY A 115 -16.64 9.82 4.76
C GLY A 115 -17.43 8.86 3.86
N THR A 116 -18.14 7.92 4.46
CA THR A 116 -18.93 6.89 3.75
C THR A 116 -20.08 7.46 2.89
N ASN A 117 -20.41 8.74 3.06
CA ASN A 117 -21.34 9.49 2.23
C ASN A 117 -20.71 10.11 0.98
N THR A 118 -19.39 9.96 0.79
CA THR A 118 -18.65 10.44 -0.38
C THR A 118 -18.22 9.29 -1.29
N GLU A 119 -17.93 9.58 -2.56
CA GLU A 119 -17.49 8.57 -3.52
C GLU A 119 -16.15 7.93 -3.11
N LEU A 120 -15.14 8.76 -2.81
CA LEU A 120 -13.85 8.25 -2.36
C LEU A 120 -13.94 7.51 -1.02
N GLY A 121 -14.81 7.94 -0.10
CA GLY A 121 -15.02 7.24 1.16
C GLY A 121 -15.61 5.84 0.96
N ARG A 122 -16.62 5.70 0.10
CA ARG A 122 -17.17 4.38 -0.26
C ARG A 122 -16.13 3.49 -0.93
N TRP A 123 -15.32 4.06 -1.83
CA TRP A 123 -14.24 3.34 -2.48
C TRP A 123 -13.17 2.89 -1.47
N LEU A 124 -12.74 3.77 -0.54
CA LEU A 124 -11.80 3.43 0.53
C LEU A 124 -12.34 2.30 1.43
N ALA A 125 -13.63 2.31 1.75
CA ALA A 125 -14.27 1.28 2.55
C ALA A 125 -14.19 -0.14 1.94
N THR A 126 -13.97 -0.24 0.63
CA THR A 126 -13.84 -1.53 -0.06
C THR A 126 -12.39 -1.99 -0.23
N ARG A 127 -11.42 -1.23 0.26
CA ARG A 127 -10.00 -1.56 0.08
C ARG A 127 -9.53 -2.62 1.06
N ASN A 128 -8.74 -3.55 0.56
CA ASN A 128 -8.11 -4.57 1.39
C ASN A 128 -6.91 -3.99 2.15
N THR A 129 -6.60 -4.58 3.30
CA THR A 129 -5.35 -4.36 4.03
C THR A 129 -4.27 -5.36 3.61
N ILE A 130 -4.68 -6.59 3.33
CA ILE A 130 -3.81 -7.68 2.87
C ILE A 130 -4.42 -8.28 1.61
N GLN A 131 -3.58 -8.54 0.61
CA GLN A 131 -4.01 -9.19 -0.62
C GLN A 131 -2.99 -10.23 -1.09
N ILE A 132 -3.48 -11.33 -1.67
CA ILE A 132 -2.67 -12.33 -2.34
C ILE A 132 -2.98 -12.28 -3.83
N ILE A 133 -1.93 -12.22 -4.66
CA ILE A 133 -2.02 -12.35 -6.11
C ILE A 133 -1.00 -13.41 -6.54
N GLY A 134 -1.49 -14.52 -7.07
CA GLY A 134 -0.64 -15.67 -7.38
C GLY A 134 0.01 -16.25 -6.13
N THR A 135 1.31 -16.18 -6.02
CA THR A 135 2.11 -16.67 -4.87
C THR A 135 2.71 -15.55 -4.04
N ASP A 136 2.22 -14.33 -4.20
CA ASP A 136 2.75 -13.16 -3.52
C ASP A 136 1.70 -12.53 -2.63
N LEU A 137 2.08 -12.24 -1.38
CA LEU A 137 1.26 -11.53 -0.40
C LEU A 137 1.72 -10.07 -0.34
N TYR A 138 0.77 -9.17 -0.39
CA TYR A 138 0.98 -7.72 -0.33
C TYR A 138 0.36 -7.19 0.96
N VAL A 139 1.12 -6.43 1.73
CA VAL A 139 0.69 -5.80 2.98
C VAL A 139 1.51 -4.53 3.22
N HIS A 140 0.89 -3.49 3.79
CA HIS A 140 1.56 -2.19 3.90
C HIS A 140 2.85 -2.24 4.72
N ALA A 141 2.82 -2.77 5.96
CA ALA A 141 4.01 -2.78 6.82
C ALA A 141 4.61 -4.18 7.00
N GLY A 142 3.82 -5.15 7.40
CA GLY A 142 4.28 -6.52 7.57
C GLY A 142 3.40 -7.35 8.50
N LEU A 143 3.75 -8.62 8.64
CA LEU A 143 3.08 -9.58 9.51
C LEU A 143 4.10 -10.17 10.48
N GLY A 144 3.87 -10.01 11.79
CA GLY A 144 4.76 -10.48 12.84
C GLY A 144 4.32 -11.79 13.49
N LYS A 145 5.11 -12.26 14.46
CA LYS A 145 4.81 -13.47 15.23
C LYS A 145 3.44 -13.42 15.91
N LEU A 146 3.08 -12.26 16.50
CA LEU A 146 1.78 -12.10 17.16
C LEU A 146 0.60 -12.19 16.18
N PHE A 147 0.79 -11.74 14.95
CA PHE A 147 -0.21 -11.93 13.90
C PHE A 147 -0.38 -13.41 13.57
N TYR A 148 0.72 -14.12 13.39
CA TYR A 148 0.72 -15.56 13.14
C TYR A 148 0.03 -16.35 14.25
N ASP A 149 0.34 -16.04 15.52
CA ASP A 149 -0.18 -16.74 16.70
C ASP A 149 -1.70 -16.57 16.88
N LYS A 150 -2.28 -15.51 16.32
CA LYS A 150 -3.74 -15.27 16.35
C LYS A 150 -4.52 -16.12 15.34
N ASP A 151 -3.84 -16.86 14.48
CA ASP A 151 -4.44 -17.76 13.49
C ASP A 151 -5.49 -17.09 12.59
N LEU A 152 -5.20 -15.87 12.15
CA LEU A 152 -6.12 -15.05 11.39
C LEU A 152 -6.14 -15.46 9.91
N ASN A 153 -7.34 -15.56 9.33
CA ASN A 153 -7.48 -15.61 7.87
C ASN A 153 -7.58 -14.19 7.28
N ILE A 154 -7.11 -14.03 6.05
CA ILE A 154 -7.03 -12.72 5.39
C ILE A 154 -8.41 -12.07 5.17
N PRO A 155 -9.48 -12.79 4.73
CA PRO A 155 -10.80 -12.20 4.64
C PRO A 155 -11.30 -11.57 5.93
N THR A 156 -11.15 -12.26 7.07
CA THR A 156 -11.54 -11.72 8.38
C THR A 156 -10.74 -10.47 8.74
N VAL A 157 -9.43 -10.46 8.46
CA VAL A 157 -8.60 -9.27 8.70
C VAL A 157 -9.07 -8.10 7.86
N ASN A 158 -9.31 -8.30 6.56
CA ASN A 158 -9.77 -7.24 5.66
C ASN A 158 -11.14 -6.70 6.07
N GLU A 159 -12.06 -7.56 6.44
CA GLU A 159 -13.40 -7.17 6.92
C GLU A 159 -13.31 -6.34 8.21
N GLU A 160 -12.54 -6.77 9.19
CA GLU A 160 -12.37 -6.06 10.46
C GLU A 160 -11.69 -4.70 10.26
N MET A 161 -10.65 -4.65 9.41
CA MET A 161 -9.97 -3.40 9.07
C MET A 161 -10.90 -2.42 8.34
N SER A 162 -11.67 -2.90 7.37
CA SER A 162 -12.64 -2.08 6.65
C SER A 162 -13.74 -1.55 7.57
N ARG A 163 -14.30 -2.41 8.43
CA ARG A 163 -15.36 -2.04 9.39
C ARG A 163 -14.94 -0.91 10.33
N ALA A 164 -13.67 -0.91 10.76
CA ALA A 164 -13.15 0.06 11.72
C ALA A 164 -12.40 1.24 11.09
N LEU A 165 -12.33 1.32 9.75
CA LEU A 165 -11.48 2.27 9.04
C LEU A 165 -11.79 3.74 9.39
N PHE A 166 -13.07 4.08 9.52
CA PHE A 166 -13.53 5.46 9.79
C PHE A 166 -13.71 5.77 11.28
N MET A 167 -13.37 4.83 12.15
CA MET A 167 -13.46 5.01 13.60
C MET A 167 -12.25 5.76 14.15
N SER A 168 -12.47 6.54 15.21
CA SER A 168 -11.38 7.10 15.99
C SER A 168 -10.55 6.00 16.66
N LYS A 169 -9.32 6.33 17.06
CA LYS A 169 -8.45 5.39 17.78
C LYS A 169 -9.11 4.84 19.06
N LYS A 170 -9.89 5.68 19.77
CA LYS A 170 -10.63 5.28 20.98
C LYS A 170 -11.72 4.27 20.66
N GLU A 171 -12.48 4.49 19.60
CA GLU A 171 -13.53 3.58 19.16
C GLU A 171 -12.97 2.24 18.68
N ARG A 172 -11.89 2.24 17.89
CA ARG A 172 -11.20 1.02 17.45
C ARG A 172 -10.77 0.16 18.64
N LYS A 173 -10.16 0.79 19.65
CA LYS A 173 -9.73 0.11 20.88
C LYS A 173 -10.90 -0.46 21.68
N ALA A 174 -12.03 0.25 21.72
CA ALA A 174 -13.22 -0.18 22.44
C ALA A 174 -14.03 -1.24 21.70
N LEU A 175 -13.87 -1.34 20.36
CA LEU A 175 -14.67 -2.22 19.53
C LEU A 175 -14.37 -3.70 19.80
N SER A 176 -13.10 -4.08 19.74
CA SER A 176 -12.65 -5.44 20.08
C SER A 176 -11.13 -5.50 20.29
N PRO A 177 -10.63 -6.51 21.03
CA PRO A 177 -9.19 -6.77 21.13
C PRO A 177 -8.53 -7.04 19.77
N LEU A 178 -9.26 -7.62 18.83
CA LEU A 178 -8.77 -7.86 17.47
C LEU A 178 -8.56 -6.54 16.72
N THR A 179 -9.54 -5.63 16.77
CA THR A 179 -9.42 -4.31 16.13
C THR A 179 -8.26 -3.51 16.72
N ASP A 180 -8.11 -3.48 18.05
CA ASP A 180 -7.01 -2.79 18.72
C ASP A 180 -5.64 -3.35 18.29
N PHE A 181 -5.53 -4.67 18.16
CA PHE A 181 -4.33 -5.35 17.65
C PHE A 181 -4.05 -4.97 16.19
N LEU A 182 -5.04 -5.10 15.30
CA LEU A 182 -4.85 -4.89 13.86
C LEU A 182 -4.45 -3.44 13.52
N TYR A 183 -4.93 -2.46 14.28
CA TYR A 183 -4.56 -1.05 14.14
C TYR A 183 -3.37 -0.65 15.04
N GLY A 184 -2.86 -1.57 15.85
CA GLY A 184 -1.73 -1.37 16.76
C GLY A 184 -0.36 -1.59 16.11
N ASN A 185 0.70 -1.43 16.92
CA ASN A 185 2.09 -1.51 16.44
C ASN A 185 2.48 -2.86 15.83
N ASP A 186 1.84 -3.95 16.26
CA ASP A 186 2.08 -5.31 15.77
C ASP A 186 1.09 -5.72 14.66
N GLY A 187 0.21 -4.79 14.27
CA GLY A 187 -0.74 -4.98 13.19
C GLY A 187 -0.14 -4.76 11.79
N PRO A 188 -0.89 -5.15 10.74
CA PRO A 188 -0.38 -5.23 9.36
C PRO A 188 0.02 -3.88 8.75
N ILE A 189 -0.47 -2.76 9.29
CA ILE A 189 -0.16 -1.42 8.76
C ILE A 189 0.94 -0.68 9.54
N TRP A 190 1.51 -1.31 10.60
CA TRP A 190 2.55 -0.70 11.42
C TRP A 190 3.78 -1.57 11.64
N TYR A 191 3.65 -2.91 11.67
CA TYR A 191 4.72 -3.81 12.04
C TYR A 191 5.89 -3.77 11.05
N ARG A 192 7.09 -3.39 11.53
CA ARG A 192 8.31 -3.24 10.70
C ARG A 192 9.29 -4.41 10.84
N GLY A 193 9.01 -5.40 11.68
CA GLY A 193 9.97 -6.44 12.03
C GLY A 193 10.35 -7.41 10.90
N LEU A 194 9.71 -7.33 9.73
CA LEU A 194 10.16 -8.05 8.52
C LEU A 194 11.36 -7.40 7.83
N VAL A 195 11.62 -6.12 8.08
CA VAL A 195 12.62 -5.35 7.32
C VAL A 195 13.49 -4.45 8.21
N ARG A 196 13.18 -4.40 9.50
CA ARG A 196 13.87 -3.54 10.46
C ARG A 196 13.95 -4.20 11.83
N GLU A 197 15.14 -4.14 12.44
CA GLU A 197 15.37 -4.50 13.83
C GLU A 197 15.50 -3.23 14.66
N ASP A 198 14.67 -3.08 15.68
CA ASP A 198 14.79 -2.04 16.70
C ASP A 198 14.07 -2.47 17.99
N SER A 199 14.16 -1.63 19.03
CA SER A 199 13.57 -1.92 20.35
C SER A 199 12.03 -2.01 20.33
N LYS A 200 11.37 -1.43 19.32
CA LYS A 200 9.92 -1.37 19.20
C LYS A 200 9.33 -2.58 18.47
N TYR A 201 10.07 -3.11 17.49
CA TYR A 201 9.59 -4.21 16.64
C TYR A 201 10.49 -5.42 16.81
N LYS A 202 9.91 -6.52 17.30
CA LYS A 202 10.63 -7.79 17.37
C LYS A 202 10.75 -8.37 15.97
N PRO A 203 11.99 -8.61 15.47
CA PRO A 203 12.18 -9.23 14.17
C PRO A 203 11.56 -10.62 14.12
N LEU A 204 10.99 -10.96 12.97
CA LEU A 204 10.51 -12.31 12.72
C LEU A 204 11.71 -13.21 12.43
N VAL A 205 11.83 -14.34 13.13
CA VAL A 205 12.88 -15.33 12.83
C VAL A 205 12.56 -16.10 11.55
N GLN A 206 13.60 -16.63 10.89
CA GLN A 206 13.50 -17.29 9.58
C GLN A 206 12.42 -18.39 9.54
N ASP A 207 12.40 -19.26 10.55
CA ASP A 207 11.44 -20.38 10.63
C ASP A 207 10.01 -19.87 10.79
N SER A 208 9.80 -18.82 11.58
CA SER A 208 8.47 -18.22 11.74
C SER A 208 7.98 -17.56 10.46
N LEU A 209 8.88 -16.95 9.67
CA LEU A 209 8.52 -16.46 8.34
C LEU A 209 8.09 -17.61 7.43
N GLN A 210 8.85 -18.71 7.40
CA GLN A 210 8.50 -19.87 6.58
C GLN A 210 7.12 -20.43 6.95
N MET A 211 6.84 -20.61 8.24
CA MET A 211 5.53 -21.05 8.72
C MET A 211 4.39 -20.10 8.28
N MET A 212 4.64 -18.78 8.24
CA MET A 212 3.67 -17.80 7.76
C MET A 212 3.44 -17.92 6.26
N LEU A 213 4.51 -18.05 5.47
CA LEU A 213 4.42 -18.25 4.02
C LEU A 213 3.64 -19.53 3.69
N ASP A 214 3.90 -20.61 4.40
CA ASP A 214 3.22 -21.91 4.20
C ASP A 214 1.73 -21.81 4.58
N ARG A 215 1.40 -21.14 5.68
CA ARG A 215 0.00 -20.92 6.09
C ARG A 215 -0.82 -20.21 5.01
N TYR A 216 -0.28 -19.17 4.41
CA TYR A 216 -0.98 -18.41 3.38
C TYR A 216 -0.72 -18.92 1.97
N MET A 217 0.02 -20.03 1.82
CA MET A 217 0.39 -20.65 0.52
C MET A 217 1.05 -19.65 -0.43
N VAL A 218 1.94 -18.82 0.09
CA VAL A 218 2.67 -17.81 -0.68
C VAL A 218 4.18 -18.05 -0.62
N LYS A 219 4.90 -17.47 -1.57
CA LYS A 219 6.37 -17.57 -1.66
C LYS A 219 7.06 -16.28 -1.20
N HIS A 220 6.41 -15.15 -1.38
CA HIS A 220 6.97 -13.84 -1.06
C HIS A 220 5.95 -12.96 -0.33
N ILE A 221 6.48 -12.04 0.46
CA ILE A 221 5.73 -10.92 1.05
C ILE A 221 6.34 -9.62 0.54
N LEU A 222 5.52 -8.78 -0.11
CA LEU A 222 5.91 -7.45 -0.54
C LEU A 222 5.36 -6.41 0.43
N VAL A 223 6.23 -5.51 0.91
CA VAL A 223 5.90 -4.50 1.92
C VAL A 223 6.32 -3.10 1.50
N GLY A 224 5.61 -2.11 2.02
CA GLY A 224 5.90 -0.69 1.95
C GLY A 224 6.40 -0.12 3.28
N HIS A 225 5.84 1.02 3.69
CA HIS A 225 5.97 1.64 5.01
C HIS A 225 7.38 2.05 5.44
N THR A 226 8.35 1.14 5.43
CA THR A 226 9.74 1.43 5.81
C THR A 226 10.54 1.86 4.58
N ILE A 227 11.11 3.07 4.65
CA ILE A 227 11.83 3.69 3.53
C ILE A 227 13.26 3.13 3.43
N PHE A 228 13.65 2.76 2.21
CA PHE A 228 15.00 2.37 1.83
C PHE A 228 15.55 3.24 0.70
N LYS A 229 16.86 3.16 0.45
CA LYS A 229 17.49 3.87 -0.67
C LYS A 229 17.14 3.28 -2.04
N ASP A 230 16.94 1.97 -2.09
CA ASP A 230 16.55 1.21 -3.27
C ASP A 230 15.65 0.06 -2.82
N ILE A 231 14.97 -0.61 -3.76
CA ILE A 231 14.24 -1.85 -3.51
C ILE A 231 15.20 -2.83 -2.82
N SER A 232 14.77 -3.35 -1.70
CA SER A 232 15.61 -4.17 -0.82
C SER A 232 14.94 -5.51 -0.55
N THR A 233 15.74 -6.55 -0.38
CA THR A 233 15.24 -7.89 -0.07
C THR A 233 15.76 -8.39 1.27
N PHE A 234 14.96 -9.19 1.96
CA PHE A 234 15.27 -9.79 3.25
C PHE A 234 14.89 -11.27 3.21
N TYR A 235 15.40 -12.06 4.15
CA TYR A 235 15.12 -13.49 4.27
C TYR A 235 15.40 -14.26 2.97
N ASN A 236 16.58 -14.06 2.39
CA ASN A 236 16.99 -14.70 1.13
C ASN A 236 15.98 -14.44 -0.02
N GLY A 237 15.50 -13.20 -0.13
CA GLY A 237 14.57 -12.77 -1.19
C GLY A 237 13.08 -13.02 -0.90
N LYS A 238 12.72 -13.67 0.20
CA LYS A 238 11.31 -13.98 0.53
C LYS A 238 10.50 -12.74 0.93
N VAL A 239 11.15 -11.68 1.40
CA VAL A 239 10.52 -10.39 1.70
C VAL A 239 11.13 -9.33 0.80
N ILE A 240 10.28 -8.54 0.14
CA ILE A 240 10.67 -7.47 -0.78
C ILE A 240 10.12 -6.16 -0.25
N ALA A 241 11.01 -5.22 0.13
CA ALA A 241 10.66 -3.88 0.57
C ALA A 241 10.59 -2.94 -0.65
N VAL A 242 9.39 -2.44 -0.94
CA VAL A 242 9.10 -1.65 -2.15
C VAL A 242 9.17 -0.15 -1.90
N ASN A 243 9.07 0.31 -0.64
CA ASN A 243 9.07 1.73 -0.33
C ASN A 243 10.48 2.34 -0.41
N VAL A 244 10.66 3.25 -1.36
CA VAL A 244 11.88 4.05 -1.54
C VAL A 244 11.52 5.54 -1.56
N ASP A 245 12.51 6.42 -1.31
CA ASP A 245 12.29 7.86 -1.44
C ASP A 245 12.22 8.26 -2.93
N ASN A 246 11.08 7.99 -3.55
CA ASN A 246 10.85 8.30 -4.96
C ASN A 246 10.90 9.80 -5.27
N LYS A 247 10.63 10.69 -4.30
CA LYS A 247 10.80 12.13 -4.48
C LYS A 247 12.26 12.49 -4.74
N GLU A 248 13.18 11.98 -3.92
CA GLU A 248 14.61 12.22 -4.09
C GLU A 248 15.19 11.42 -5.27
N ASN A 249 14.73 10.20 -5.46
CA ASN A 249 15.13 9.35 -6.58
C ASN A 249 14.74 9.96 -7.93
N ARG A 250 13.52 10.51 -8.05
CA ARG A 250 13.06 11.16 -9.29
C ARG A 250 13.90 12.38 -9.67
N LYS A 251 14.32 13.20 -8.71
CA LYS A 251 15.25 14.31 -8.96
C LYS A 251 16.55 13.84 -9.63
N LYS A 252 16.96 12.60 -9.35
CA LYS A 252 18.15 11.95 -9.92
C LYS A 252 17.80 11.03 -11.11
N LYS A 253 16.58 11.10 -11.63
CA LYS A 253 16.05 10.18 -12.65
C LYS A 253 16.18 8.70 -12.23
N ARG A 254 15.83 8.39 -11.01
CA ARG A 254 15.96 7.06 -10.38
C ARG A 254 14.72 6.65 -9.58
N GLY A 255 13.52 6.97 -10.05
CA GLY A 255 12.30 6.41 -9.48
C GLY A 255 12.38 4.88 -9.46
N ARG A 256 11.76 4.23 -8.48
CA ARG A 256 11.81 2.76 -8.31
C ARG A 256 10.45 2.19 -8.01
N ALA A 257 10.19 1.05 -8.62
CA ALA A 257 9.08 0.17 -8.36
C ALA A 257 9.54 -1.29 -8.58
N VAL A 258 8.65 -2.25 -8.38
CA VAL A 258 8.88 -3.66 -8.69
C VAL A 258 7.96 -4.07 -9.83
N LEU A 259 8.51 -4.73 -10.83
CA LEU A 259 7.76 -5.46 -11.86
C LEU A 259 7.94 -6.96 -11.62
N ILE A 260 6.85 -7.68 -11.51
CA ILE A 260 6.82 -9.13 -11.54
C ILE A 260 6.33 -9.53 -12.92
N ASP A 261 7.16 -10.21 -13.68
CA ASP A 261 6.85 -10.66 -15.04
C ASP A 261 7.01 -12.18 -15.11
N ASN A 262 5.93 -12.90 -15.34
CA ASN A 262 5.89 -14.36 -15.36
C ASN A 262 6.60 -15.01 -14.15
N GLY A 263 6.48 -14.38 -12.97
CA GLY A 263 7.08 -14.85 -11.71
C GLY A 263 8.56 -14.51 -11.54
N VAL A 264 9.13 -13.70 -12.41
CA VAL A 264 10.47 -13.12 -12.26
C VAL A 264 10.34 -11.68 -11.75
N TYR A 265 11.16 -11.32 -10.77
CA TYR A 265 11.09 -10.02 -10.09
C TYR A 265 12.17 -9.08 -10.62
N TYR A 266 11.77 -7.85 -10.94
CA TYR A 266 12.65 -6.80 -11.42
C TYR A 266 12.46 -5.52 -10.61
N VAL A 267 13.56 -4.86 -10.30
CA VAL A 267 13.53 -3.44 -9.96
C VAL A 267 13.40 -2.67 -11.27
N VAL A 268 12.44 -1.77 -11.33
CA VAL A 268 12.24 -0.91 -12.50
C VAL A 268 12.38 0.55 -12.13
N GLY A 269 12.94 1.35 -13.04
CA GLY A 269 13.04 2.78 -12.91
C GLY A 269 11.89 3.51 -13.62
N ASP A 270 11.80 4.81 -13.38
CA ASP A 270 10.89 5.71 -14.12
C ASP A 270 11.36 5.96 -15.59
N ASP A 271 12.55 5.53 -15.94
CA ASP A 271 13.10 5.48 -17.29
C ASP A 271 12.80 4.15 -18.03
N GLY A 272 12.08 3.22 -17.40
CA GLY A 272 11.77 1.90 -17.95
C GLY A 272 12.92 0.89 -17.87
N VAL A 273 14.08 1.26 -17.31
CA VAL A 273 15.22 0.34 -17.14
C VAL A 273 14.88 -0.70 -16.07
N GLN A 274 15.15 -1.96 -16.39
CA GLN A 274 14.87 -3.11 -15.51
C GLN A 274 16.17 -3.76 -15.03
N ARG A 275 16.19 -4.15 -13.76
CA ARG A 275 17.26 -4.92 -13.13
C ARG A 275 16.63 -6.09 -12.37
N LYS A 276 17.03 -7.31 -12.68
CA LYS A 276 16.55 -8.50 -11.97
C LYS A 276 16.91 -8.43 -10.48
N LEU A 277 15.95 -8.75 -9.60
CA LEU A 277 16.14 -8.92 -8.17
C LEU A 277 16.84 -10.23 -7.84
#